data_2da5db9ab08d8b5b11ad44ffa093f842
#
_entry.id   2da5db9ab08d8b5b11ad44ffa093f842
#
_cell.length_a   1.000
_cell.length_b   1.000
_cell.length_c   1.000
_cell.angle_alpha   90.00
_cell.angle_beta   90.00
_cell.angle_gamma   90.00
#
_symmetry.space_group_name_H-M   'P 1'
#
loop_
_entity.id
_entity.type
_entity.pdbx_description
1 polymer ?
#
loop_
_entity_poly.entity_id
_entity_poly.type
_entity_poly.pdbx_seq_one_letter_code
_entity_poly.pdbx_strand_id
1 'polypeptide(L)' 'MSQSKREQVVSHLRYIRQELREMHQGVLDDGLVPEPGEIRGVMAQMEALLELLEGKSKSKLKVEG' A
#
# COMPACT_ATOMS: atom_id res chain seq x y z
N MET A 1 20.04 -13.20 -3.69
CA MET A 1 20.09 -12.47 -2.66
C MET A 1 18.86 -11.85 -2.32
N SER A 2 18.52 -11.74 -1.13
CA SER A 2 17.27 -11.13 -0.75
C SER A 2 17.44 -9.64 -0.70
N GLN A 3 16.37 -8.93 -0.85
CA GLN A 3 16.42 -7.50 -0.77
C GLN A 3 16.57 -7.07 0.65
N SER A 4 17.22 -5.96 0.87
CA SER A 4 17.31 -5.40 2.18
C SER A 4 15.94 -4.85 2.55
N LYS A 5 15.73 -4.59 3.82
CA LYS A 5 14.47 -4.03 4.28
C LYS A 5 14.24 -2.68 3.59
N ARG A 6 15.30 -1.91 3.45
CA ARG A 6 15.19 -0.61 2.79
C ARG A 6 14.69 -0.76 1.35
N GLU A 7 15.20 -1.76 0.64
CA GLU A 7 14.78 -1.95 -0.74
C GLU A 7 13.33 -2.41 -0.81
N GLN A 8 12.91 -3.23 0.15
CA GLN A 8 11.54 -3.67 0.19
C GLN A 8 10.61 -2.51 0.44
N VAL A 9 11.01 -1.60 1.34
CA VAL A 9 10.20 -0.42 1.63
C VAL A 9 10.08 0.46 0.39
N VAL A 10 11.20 0.65 -0.31
CA VAL A 10 11.19 1.47 -1.51
C VAL A 10 10.25 0.86 -2.55
N SER A 11 10.30 -0.46 -2.73
CA SER A 11 9.46 -1.11 -3.71
C SER A 11 7.99 -0.96 -3.36
N HIS A 12 7.65 -1.12 -2.08
CA HIS A 12 6.27 -0.96 -1.64
C HIS A 12 5.78 0.46 -1.89
N LEU A 13 6.61 1.43 -1.53
CA LEU A 13 6.20 2.82 -1.69
C LEU A 13 6.05 3.18 -3.16
N ARG A 14 6.93 2.63 -4.01
CA ARG A 14 6.83 2.89 -5.43
C ARG A 14 5.52 2.32 -5.98
N TYR A 15 5.16 1.12 -5.55
CA TYR A 15 3.94 0.50 -6.01
C TYR A 15 2.72 1.29 -5.57
N ILE A 16 2.68 1.69 -4.29
CA ILE A 16 1.56 2.46 -3.77
C ILE A 16 1.45 3.79 -4.49
N ARG A 17 2.58 4.44 -4.73
CA ARG A 17 2.60 5.71 -5.41
C ARG A 17 2.05 5.57 -6.83
N GLN A 18 2.42 4.49 -7.50
CA GLN A 18 1.96 4.26 -8.86
C GLN A 18 0.45 4.07 -8.88
N GLU A 19 -0.09 3.31 -7.93
CA GLU A 19 -1.51 3.09 -7.85
C GLU A 19 -2.27 4.39 -7.61
N LEU A 20 -1.77 5.19 -6.68
CA LEU A 20 -2.42 6.46 -6.37
C LEU A 20 -2.34 7.40 -7.56
N ARG A 21 -1.22 7.39 -8.26
CA ARG A 21 -1.04 8.26 -9.40
C ARG A 21 -2.02 7.91 -10.50
N GLU A 22 -2.22 6.62 -10.74
CA GLU A 22 -3.13 6.19 -11.78
C GLU A 22 -4.56 6.58 -11.44
N MET A 23 -4.96 6.46 -10.18
CA MET A 23 -6.28 6.86 -9.79
C MET A 23 -6.46 8.37 -9.96
N HIS A 24 -5.44 9.12 -9.56
CA HIS A 24 -5.49 10.57 -9.66
C HIS A 24 -5.60 11.00 -11.13
N GLN A 25 -4.84 10.34 -11.99
CA GLN A 25 -4.85 10.68 -13.40
C GLN A 25 -6.22 10.37 -14.01
N GLY A 26 -6.83 9.27 -13.60
CA GLY A 26 -8.15 8.92 -14.10
C GLY A 26 -9.20 9.97 -13.76
N VAL A 27 -9.09 10.51 -12.54
CA VAL A 27 -10.03 11.55 -12.13
C VAL A 27 -9.82 12.80 -12.98
N LEU A 28 -8.57 13.16 -13.23
CA LEU A 28 -8.28 14.36 -14.00
C LEU A 28 -8.66 14.21 -15.46
N ASP A 29 -8.34 13.07 -16.04
CA ASP A 29 -8.57 12.90 -17.47
C ASP A 29 -9.98 12.51 -17.84
N ASP A 30 -10.57 11.61 -17.09
CA ASP A 30 -11.85 11.06 -17.43
C ASP A 30 -12.97 11.42 -16.47
N GLY A 31 -12.63 12.07 -15.39
CA GLY A 31 -13.62 12.40 -14.39
C GLY A 31 -14.12 11.19 -13.62
N LEU A 32 -13.38 10.07 -13.68
CA LEU A 32 -13.82 8.87 -13.02
C LEU A 32 -13.21 8.80 -11.63
N VAL A 33 -14.05 8.57 -10.63
CA VAL A 33 -13.53 8.46 -9.28
C VAL A 33 -13.19 7.02 -9.00
N PRO A 34 -12.19 6.76 -8.14
CA PRO A 34 -11.79 5.40 -7.85
C PRO A 34 -12.93 4.66 -7.14
N GLU A 35 -13.03 3.38 -7.38
CA GLU A 35 -14.01 2.60 -6.69
C GLU A 35 -13.48 2.17 -5.34
N PRO A 36 -14.38 1.89 -4.40
CA PRO A 36 -13.92 1.49 -3.06
C PRO A 36 -12.95 0.32 -3.05
N GLY A 37 -13.12 -0.61 -3.98
CA GLY A 37 -12.21 -1.75 -4.05
C GLY A 37 -10.80 -1.35 -4.38
N GLU A 38 -10.65 -0.31 -5.19
CA GLU A 38 -9.31 0.18 -5.55
C GLU A 38 -8.64 0.79 -4.35
N ILE A 39 -9.40 1.53 -3.56
CA ILE A 39 -8.84 2.14 -2.36
C ILE A 39 -8.48 1.05 -1.35
N ARG A 40 -9.33 0.03 -1.20
CA ARG A 40 -9.02 -1.06 -0.29
C ARG A 40 -7.75 -1.78 -0.70
N GLY A 41 -7.52 -1.91 -2.00
CA GLY A 41 -6.29 -2.53 -2.47
C GLY A 41 -5.06 -1.75 -2.06
N VAL A 42 -5.13 -0.42 -2.14
CA VAL A 42 -4.02 0.42 -1.71
C VAL A 42 -3.84 0.32 -0.21
N MET A 43 -4.95 0.28 0.53
CA MET A 43 -4.85 0.15 1.98
C MET A 43 -4.20 -1.16 2.37
N ALA A 44 -4.52 -2.24 1.66
CA ALA A 44 -3.90 -3.53 1.95
C ALA A 44 -2.40 -3.46 1.72
N GLN A 45 -1.98 -2.75 0.67
CA GLN A 45 -0.56 -2.60 0.41
C GLN A 45 0.11 -1.77 1.50
N MET A 46 -0.58 -0.76 2.00
CA MET A 46 -0.03 0.05 3.06
C MET A 46 0.08 -0.74 4.36
N GLU A 47 -0.88 -1.62 4.61
CA GLU A 47 -0.82 -2.46 5.79
C GLU A 47 0.34 -3.45 5.70
N ALA A 48 0.58 -3.98 4.51
CA ALA A 48 1.70 -4.88 4.32
C ALA A 48 3.01 -4.15 4.58
N LEU A 49 3.08 -2.89 4.14
CA LEU A 49 4.26 -2.09 4.38
C LEU A 49 4.42 -1.82 5.87
N LEU A 50 3.33 -1.53 6.54
CA LEU A 50 3.38 -1.27 7.96
C LEU A 50 3.90 -2.48 8.72
N GLU A 51 3.44 -3.67 8.35
CA GLU A 51 3.91 -4.89 8.99
C GLU A 51 5.39 -5.09 8.76
N LEU A 52 5.85 -4.77 7.56
CA LEU A 52 7.26 -4.88 7.25
C LEU A 52 8.07 -3.95 8.16
N LEU A 53 7.60 -2.74 8.35
CA LEU A 53 8.30 -1.77 9.16
C LEU A 53 8.29 -2.15 10.64
N GLU A 54 7.17 -2.72 11.09
CA GLU A 54 7.08 -3.11 12.48
C GLU A 54 7.78 -4.42 12.74
N GLY A 55 8.00 -5.20 11.72
CA GLY A 55 8.65 -6.48 11.89
C GLY A 55 7.82 -7.48 12.64
N LYS A 56 6.48 -7.33 12.60
CA LYS A 56 5.62 -8.23 13.29
C LYS A 56 4.63 -8.87 12.41
N SER A 57 4.11 -9.99 12.81
CA SER A 57 3.07 -10.61 12.06
C SER A 57 1.79 -9.89 12.40
N LYS A 58 0.84 -10.02 11.52
CA LYS A 58 -0.37 -9.33 11.69
C LYS A 58 -1.16 -9.85 12.79
N SER A 59 -0.89 -11.00 13.23
CA SER A 59 -1.73 -11.55 14.25
C SER A 59 -1.71 -10.74 15.49
N LYS A 60 -0.76 -9.97 15.69
CA LYS A 60 -0.75 -9.23 16.79
C LYS A 60 -1.62 -8.17 16.87
N LEU A 61 -2.12 -7.86 15.94
CA LEU A 61 -2.99 -6.85 15.99
C LEU A 61 -4.04 -6.98 16.78
N LYS A 62 -4.40 -7.61 17.09
CA LYS A 62 -5.41 -7.71 17.83
C LYS A 62 -5.42 -7.43 18.93
N VAL A 63 -5.15 -7.12 19.32
CA VAL A 63 -5.12 -6.90 20.30
C VAL A 63 -5.35 -6.20 20.90
N GLU A 64 -5.44 -6.00 21.12
CA GLU A 64 -5.66 -5.48 21.64
C GLU A 64 -6.03 -5.00 22.04
N GLY A 65 -5.99 -5.05 22.04
CA GLY A 65 -6.31 -4.72 22.50
C GLY A 65 -6.44 -4.64 22.77
#